data_c029f5d6b347a41cf67581c7602fbbd7
#
_entry.id   c029f5d6b347a41cf67581c7602fbbd7
#
_cell.length_a   1.000
_cell.length_b   1.000
_cell.length_c   1.000
_cell.angle_alpha   90.00
_cell.angle_beta   90.00
_cell.angle_gamma   90.00
#
_symmetry.space_group_name_H-M   'P 1'
#
loop_
_entity.id
_entity.type
_entity.pdbx_description
1 polymer ?
#
loop_
_entity_poly.entity_id
_entity_poly.type
_entity_poly.pdbx_seq_one_letter_code
_entity_poly.pdbx_strand_id
1 'polypeptide(L)'
;DGDNSNGESELAGKEFFDTDKDFRITEFLHFCSKMLVKEPKEKGKSPCMIVFCEFQQQFELIQKAKEYGLNKYINLVFKKNFSAQVLKANMKVVGNCEYGVLLYRDKLPKFNNGGRMVFNCFDYPRDIDTPRIHPTQKSVPLLEWLIELFTDAGDVVIDPCAGSGT
;
A
#
# COMPACT_ATOMS: atom_id res chain seq x y z
N ASP A 1 -29.06 24.16 7.06
CA ASP A 1 -27.80 24.92 7.10
C ASP A 1 -26.86 24.14 7.97
N GLY A 2 -26.16 23.19 7.35
CA GLY A 2 -25.10 22.48 8.02
C GLY A 2 -23.92 23.42 8.21
N ASP A 3 -23.62 23.69 9.45
CA ASP A 3 -22.42 24.41 9.84
C ASP A 3 -21.22 23.56 9.52
N ASN A 4 -20.76 23.65 8.27
CA ASN A 4 -19.52 23.06 7.82
C ASN A 4 -18.35 23.94 8.27
N SER A 5 -18.19 24.08 9.57
CA SER A 5 -16.96 24.56 10.14
C SER A 5 -15.84 23.62 9.71
N ASN A 6 -15.14 24.01 8.66
CA ASN A 6 -13.85 23.52 8.19
C ASN A 6 -13.73 22.13 7.56
N GLY A 7 -14.80 21.38 7.35
CA GLY A 7 -14.72 20.07 6.68
C GLY A 7 -13.88 19.00 7.42
N GLU A 8 -13.59 19.23 8.70
CA GLU A 8 -12.97 18.25 9.57
C GLU A 8 -14.06 17.28 10.05
N SER A 9 -13.91 16.01 9.69
CA SER A 9 -14.74 14.97 10.29
C SER A 9 -14.35 14.84 11.77
N GLU A 10 -15.27 14.42 12.64
CA GLU A 10 -14.96 14.10 14.05
C GLU A 10 -13.84 13.07 14.21
N LEU A 11 -13.46 12.41 13.12
CA LEU A 11 -12.37 11.44 13.05
C LEU A 11 -11.08 12.07 12.52
N ALA A 12 -11.10 13.31 12.03
CA ALA A 12 -9.89 14.00 11.57
C ALA A 12 -8.98 14.25 12.78
N GLY A 13 -7.74 13.79 12.68
CA GLY A 13 -6.77 13.91 13.77
C GLY A 13 -6.89 12.88 14.89
N LYS A 14 -7.85 11.94 14.84
CA LYS A 14 -7.86 10.80 15.76
C LYS A 14 -6.86 9.76 15.29
N GLU A 15 -5.96 9.42 16.17
CA GLU A 15 -5.08 8.26 16.00
C GLU A 15 -5.90 7.00 16.20
N PHE A 16 -5.86 6.08 15.23
CA PHE A 16 -6.60 4.82 15.29
C PHE A 16 -5.84 3.72 16.04
N PHE A 17 -4.53 3.91 16.24
CA PHE A 17 -3.66 2.97 16.94
C PHE A 17 -2.69 3.73 17.84
N ASP A 18 -2.46 3.23 19.04
CA ASP A 18 -1.46 3.78 19.97
C ASP A 18 -0.04 3.70 19.40
N THR A 19 0.19 2.80 18.43
CA THR A 19 1.47 2.57 17.76
C THR A 19 1.76 3.53 16.60
N ASP A 20 0.79 4.32 16.14
CA ASP A 20 0.98 5.23 15.00
C ASP A 20 2.03 6.32 15.28
N LYS A 21 2.17 6.72 16.55
CA LYS A 21 3.17 7.70 17.00
C LYS A 21 4.59 7.15 17.00
N ASP A 22 4.74 5.86 17.19
CA ASP A 22 6.03 5.19 17.38
C ASP A 22 6.50 4.46 16.13
N PHE A 23 5.76 4.56 15.00
CA PHE A 23 6.15 3.90 13.76
C PHE A 23 7.47 4.45 13.22
N ARG A 24 8.48 3.58 13.20
CA ARG A 24 9.82 3.91 12.70
C ARG A 24 10.08 3.23 11.37
N ILE A 25 10.09 4.02 10.32
CA ILE A 25 10.28 3.53 8.94
C ILE A 25 11.58 2.74 8.78
N THR A 26 12.64 3.11 9.50
CA THR A 26 13.93 2.41 9.46
C THR A 26 13.87 1.02 10.08
N GLU A 27 13.19 0.87 11.22
CA GLU A 27 13.00 -0.44 11.87
C GLU A 27 12.10 -1.34 11.03
N PHE A 28 11.03 -0.79 10.47
CA PHE A 28 10.15 -1.47 9.54
C PHE A 28 10.91 -1.99 8.31
N LEU A 29 11.67 -1.13 7.63
CA LEU A 29 12.46 -1.52 6.47
C LEU A 29 13.56 -2.53 6.82
N HIS A 30 14.19 -2.37 7.98
CA HIS A 30 15.17 -3.35 8.47
C HIS A 30 14.53 -4.73 8.59
N PHE A 31 13.41 -4.83 9.29
CA PHE A 31 12.67 -6.09 9.44
C PHE A 31 12.28 -6.68 8.08
N CYS A 32 11.58 -5.90 7.24
CA CYS A 32 11.10 -6.38 5.95
C CYS A 32 12.24 -6.82 5.02
N SER A 33 13.35 -6.08 4.98
CA SER A 33 14.50 -6.44 4.15
C SER A 33 15.14 -7.77 4.54
N LYS A 34 15.05 -8.14 5.83
CA LYS A 34 15.51 -9.43 6.35
C LYS A 34 14.56 -10.59 6.04
N MET A 35 13.26 -10.29 5.99
CA MET A 35 12.23 -11.28 5.66
C MET A 35 12.21 -11.62 4.16
N LEU A 36 12.55 -10.68 3.30
CA LEU A 36 12.64 -10.94 1.87
C LEU A 36 13.76 -11.93 1.56
N VAL A 37 13.40 -13.06 0.95
CA VAL A 37 14.36 -14.06 0.49
C VAL A 37 15.39 -13.46 -0.47
N LYS A 38 16.53 -14.10 -0.62
CA LYS A 38 17.57 -13.67 -1.56
C LYS A 38 17.05 -13.71 -2.98
N GLU A 39 17.51 -12.77 -3.80
CA GLU A 39 17.18 -12.77 -5.22
C GLU A 39 17.68 -14.04 -5.91
N PRO A 40 16.79 -14.75 -6.62
CA PRO A 40 17.20 -15.91 -7.41
C PRO A 40 18.04 -15.48 -8.61
N LYS A 41 18.74 -16.43 -9.22
CA LYS A 41 19.51 -16.17 -10.45
C LYS A 41 18.59 -15.87 -11.64
N GLU A 42 17.43 -16.48 -11.66
CA GLU A 42 16.42 -16.33 -12.71
C GLU A 42 15.79 -14.96 -12.69
N LYS A 43 15.63 -14.34 -13.87
CA LYS A 43 14.95 -13.05 -14.01
C LYS A 43 13.45 -13.22 -13.84
N GLY A 44 12.77 -12.19 -13.28
CA GLY A 44 11.33 -12.22 -13.09
C GLY A 44 10.85 -13.20 -12.02
N LYS A 45 11.72 -13.57 -11.08
CA LYS A 45 11.41 -14.45 -9.95
C LYS A 45 11.80 -13.85 -8.62
N SER A 46 12.19 -12.58 -8.61
CA SER A 46 12.59 -11.90 -7.38
C SER A 46 11.41 -11.63 -6.46
N PRO A 47 11.62 -11.64 -5.14
CA PRO A 47 10.63 -11.17 -4.21
C PRO A 47 10.49 -9.65 -4.30
N CYS A 48 9.34 -9.15 -3.90
CA CYS A 48 9.09 -7.73 -3.75
C CYS A 48 8.34 -7.44 -2.45
N MET A 49 8.19 -6.18 -2.17
CA MET A 49 7.45 -5.67 -1.03
C MET A 49 6.55 -4.54 -1.53
N ILE A 50 5.29 -4.54 -1.13
CA ILE A 50 4.34 -3.47 -1.43
C ILE A 50 4.02 -2.75 -0.12
N VAL A 51 4.23 -1.45 -0.08
CA VAL A 51 3.93 -0.61 1.08
C VAL A 51 2.86 0.40 0.71
N PHE A 52 1.70 0.30 1.35
CA PHE A 52 0.69 1.35 1.28
C PHE A 52 1.14 2.52 2.16
N CYS A 53 1.10 3.72 1.62
CA CYS A 53 1.57 4.91 2.32
C CYS A 53 0.93 6.18 1.76
N GLU A 54 0.98 7.26 2.50
CA GLU A 54 0.57 8.57 2.02
C GLU A 54 1.49 9.10 0.92
N PHE A 55 0.98 10.01 0.09
CA PHE A 55 1.74 10.53 -1.06
C PHE A 55 3.11 11.10 -0.66
N GLN A 56 3.18 11.86 0.41
CA GLN A 56 4.44 12.45 0.88
C GLN A 56 5.40 11.41 1.45
N GLN A 57 4.88 10.38 2.11
CA GLN A 57 5.69 9.32 2.71
C GLN A 57 6.44 8.48 1.67
N GLN A 58 5.97 8.44 0.43
CA GLN A 58 6.64 7.70 -0.65
C GLN A 58 8.09 8.15 -0.85
N PHE A 59 8.35 9.45 -0.76
CA PHE A 59 9.69 9.99 -0.99
C PHE A 59 10.68 9.51 0.06
N GLU A 60 10.31 9.59 1.33
CA GLU A 60 11.12 9.10 2.43
C GLU A 60 11.30 7.59 2.36
N LEU A 61 10.20 6.86 2.13
CA LEU A 61 10.20 5.41 1.98
C LEU A 61 11.18 4.95 0.91
N ILE A 62 11.12 5.54 -0.29
CA ILE A 62 11.98 5.19 -1.42
C ILE A 62 13.45 5.49 -1.11
N GLN A 63 13.73 6.61 -0.45
CA GLN A 63 15.11 6.96 -0.08
C GLN A 63 15.67 6.01 0.96
N LYS A 64 14.90 5.76 2.02
CA LYS A 64 15.30 4.86 3.10
C LYS A 64 15.41 3.41 2.63
N ALA A 65 14.55 2.95 1.74
CA ALA A 65 14.57 1.59 1.20
C ALA A 65 15.92 1.24 0.55
N LYS A 66 16.59 2.21 -0.09
CA LYS A 66 17.91 2.01 -0.70
C LYS A 66 18.99 1.67 0.34
N GLU A 67 18.91 2.21 1.54
CA GLU A 67 19.83 1.90 2.63
C GLU A 67 19.75 0.43 3.05
N TYR A 68 18.63 -0.23 2.73
CA TYR A 68 18.37 -1.65 3.00
C TYR A 68 18.46 -2.54 1.74
N GLY A 69 19.04 -2.01 0.65
CA GLY A 69 19.27 -2.75 -0.59
C GLY A 69 18.04 -2.90 -1.48
N LEU A 70 16.95 -2.18 -1.21
CA LEU A 70 15.78 -2.11 -2.08
C LEU A 70 15.95 -0.94 -3.05
N ASN A 71 16.72 -1.18 -4.11
CA ASN A 71 17.25 -0.14 -4.99
C ASN A 71 16.25 0.34 -6.05
N LYS A 72 15.22 -0.44 -6.31
CA LYS A 72 14.23 -0.20 -7.36
C LYS A 72 12.85 -0.05 -6.78
N TYR A 73 12.03 0.76 -7.45
CA TYR A 73 10.65 0.98 -7.04
C TYR A 73 9.72 1.20 -8.23
N ILE A 74 8.45 0.95 -8.00
CA ILE A 74 7.33 1.37 -8.86
C ILE A 74 6.29 2.00 -7.95
N ASN A 75 5.86 3.22 -8.26
CA ASN A 75 4.74 3.84 -7.56
C ASN A 75 3.42 3.21 -8.03
N LEU A 76 2.53 2.97 -7.09
CA LEU A 76 1.22 2.40 -7.32
C LEU A 76 0.15 3.40 -6.89
N VAL A 77 -0.90 3.53 -7.68
CA VAL A 77 -2.05 4.36 -7.39
C VAL A 77 -3.29 3.49 -7.39
N PHE A 78 -4.07 3.53 -6.33
CA PHE A 78 -5.31 2.78 -6.18
C PHE A 78 -6.47 3.77 -6.22
N LYS A 79 -7.11 3.85 -7.40
CA LYS A 79 -8.21 4.79 -7.65
C LYS A 79 -9.54 4.20 -7.17
N LYS A 80 -10.11 4.81 -6.16
CA LYS A 80 -11.42 4.43 -5.61
C LYS A 80 -12.56 5.04 -6.43
N ASN A 81 -13.68 4.36 -6.49
CA ASN A 81 -14.94 4.89 -7.03
C ASN A 81 -15.76 5.63 -5.95
N PHE A 82 -15.19 5.82 -4.78
CA PHE A 82 -15.78 6.54 -3.66
C PHE A 82 -14.72 7.39 -2.97
N SER A 83 -15.15 8.34 -2.18
CA SER A 83 -14.24 9.14 -1.35
C SER A 83 -14.83 9.35 0.03
N ALA A 84 -13.96 9.37 1.02
CA ALA A 84 -14.28 9.73 2.40
C ALA A 84 -13.55 11.00 2.84
N GLN A 85 -12.74 11.60 1.96
CA GLN A 85 -11.85 12.69 2.34
C GLN A 85 -11.95 13.87 1.38
N VAL A 86 -12.21 15.05 1.93
CA VAL A 86 -12.13 16.32 1.20
C VAL A 86 -10.74 16.91 1.39
N LEU A 87 -9.98 17.05 0.32
CA LEU A 87 -8.61 17.59 0.36
C LEU A 87 -8.57 19.11 0.50
N LYS A 88 -9.49 19.78 -0.17
CA LYS A 88 -9.64 21.24 -0.16
C LYS A 88 -11.13 21.59 -0.07
N ALA A 89 -11.61 21.83 1.14
CA ALA A 89 -13.03 22.05 1.42
C ALA A 89 -13.62 23.21 0.60
N ASN A 90 -12.95 24.36 0.54
CA ASN A 90 -13.39 25.53 -0.19
C ASN A 90 -13.41 25.32 -1.71
N MET A 91 -12.51 24.51 -2.25
CA MET A 91 -12.42 24.15 -3.66
C MET A 91 -13.24 22.91 -3.99
N LYS A 92 -13.80 22.24 -3.01
CA LYS A 92 -14.54 20.97 -3.15
C LYS A 92 -13.71 19.88 -3.87
N VAL A 93 -12.42 19.87 -3.64
CA VAL A 93 -11.52 18.81 -4.16
C VAL A 93 -11.58 17.63 -3.21
N VAL A 94 -11.94 16.48 -3.75
CA VAL A 94 -12.20 15.24 -3.01
C VAL A 94 -11.14 14.19 -3.38
N GLY A 95 -10.47 13.63 -2.39
CA GLY A 95 -9.47 12.58 -2.60
C GLY A 95 -10.13 11.22 -2.82
N ASN A 96 -9.78 10.56 -3.90
CA ASN A 96 -10.25 9.21 -4.22
C ASN A 96 -9.12 8.22 -4.51
N CYS A 97 -7.87 8.62 -4.28
CA CYS A 97 -6.73 7.76 -4.49
C CYS A 97 -6.10 7.32 -3.17
N GLU A 98 -5.66 6.08 -3.13
CA GLU A 98 -4.66 5.60 -2.19
C GLU A 98 -3.36 5.34 -2.93
N TYR A 99 -2.26 5.34 -2.21
CA TYR A 99 -0.94 5.20 -2.81
C TYR A 99 -0.18 4.03 -2.20
N GLY A 100 0.73 3.50 -2.97
CA GLY A 100 1.67 2.51 -2.52
C GLY A 100 2.95 2.54 -3.33
N VAL A 101 3.96 1.88 -2.81
CA VAL A 101 5.23 1.70 -3.47
C VAL A 101 5.56 0.22 -3.50
N LEU A 102 5.79 -0.31 -4.69
CA LEU A 102 6.39 -1.62 -4.86
C LEU A 102 7.91 -1.44 -4.85
N LEU A 103 8.56 -2.10 -3.90
CA LEU A 103 10.00 -2.04 -3.68
C LEU A 103 10.63 -3.40 -3.99
N TYR A 104 11.77 -3.38 -4.66
CA TYR A 104 12.54 -4.59 -4.93
C TYR A 104 14.04 -4.27 -5.06
N ARG A 105 14.88 -5.31 -5.04
CA ARG A 105 16.34 -5.13 -5.12
C ARG A 105 16.75 -4.73 -6.54
N ASP A 106 17.45 -5.58 -7.25
CA ASP A 106 18.00 -5.25 -8.57
C ASP A 106 17.28 -5.98 -9.70
N LYS A 107 16.74 -7.17 -9.46
CA LYS A 107 16.03 -7.97 -10.44
C LYS A 107 14.53 -7.79 -10.35
N LEU A 108 13.89 -7.86 -11.51
CA LEU A 108 12.43 -7.74 -11.62
C LEU A 108 11.72 -8.79 -10.74
N PRO A 109 10.68 -8.39 -10.01
CA PRO A 109 9.86 -9.29 -9.23
C PRO A 109 9.06 -10.24 -10.12
N LYS A 110 8.48 -11.27 -9.49
CA LYS A 110 7.44 -12.08 -10.12
C LYS A 110 6.30 -11.22 -10.62
N PHE A 111 5.76 -11.60 -11.76
CA PHE A 111 4.62 -10.91 -12.33
C PHE A 111 3.75 -11.88 -13.14
N ASN A 112 2.63 -12.28 -12.54
CA ASN A 112 1.74 -13.31 -13.06
C ASN A 112 0.50 -12.68 -13.70
N ASN A 113 0.62 -12.24 -14.95
CA ASN A 113 -0.50 -11.66 -15.70
C ASN A 113 -0.57 -12.17 -17.14
N GLY A 114 -0.17 -13.41 -17.38
CA GLY A 114 -0.20 -14.02 -18.71
C GLY A 114 0.59 -13.24 -19.77
N GLY A 115 1.69 -12.59 -19.37
CA GLY A 115 2.52 -11.76 -20.25
C GLY A 115 1.93 -10.37 -20.57
N ARG A 116 0.78 -10.02 -20.03
CA ARG A 116 0.16 -8.71 -20.26
C ARG A 116 0.66 -7.67 -19.27
N MET A 117 0.87 -6.45 -19.74
CA MET A 117 1.19 -5.29 -18.90
C MET A 117 -0.07 -4.79 -18.19
N VAL A 118 0.13 -4.18 -17.04
CA VAL A 118 -0.90 -3.42 -16.31
C VAL A 118 -0.42 -1.99 -16.10
N PHE A 119 -1.35 -1.06 -16.02
CA PHE A 119 -1.03 0.29 -15.58
C PHE A 119 -0.75 0.31 -14.07
N ASN A 120 0.08 1.23 -13.63
CA ASN A 120 0.34 1.43 -12.20
C ASN A 120 -0.75 2.20 -11.46
N CYS A 121 -1.84 2.54 -12.15
CA CYS A 121 -3.05 3.08 -11.57
C CYS A 121 -4.15 2.01 -11.67
N PHE A 122 -4.57 1.48 -10.53
CA PHE A 122 -5.52 0.37 -10.44
C PHE A 122 -6.88 0.87 -9.99
N ASP A 123 -7.93 0.35 -10.60
CA ASP A 123 -9.27 0.56 -10.07
C ASP A 123 -9.44 -0.20 -8.75
N TYR A 124 -9.96 0.51 -7.76
CA TYR A 124 -10.18 0.02 -6.40
C TYR A 124 -11.64 0.28 -6.03
N PRO A 125 -12.58 -0.54 -6.52
CA PRO A 125 -13.98 -0.41 -6.18
C PRO A 125 -14.20 -0.69 -4.69
N ARG A 126 -15.28 -0.14 -4.15
CA ARG A 126 -15.66 -0.41 -2.78
C ARG A 126 -15.95 -1.91 -2.63
N ASP A 127 -15.31 -2.53 -1.66
CA ASP A 127 -15.63 -3.89 -1.24
C ASP A 127 -16.94 -3.88 -0.46
N ILE A 128 -17.97 -4.50 -1.01
CA ILE A 128 -19.31 -4.59 -0.42
C ILE A 128 -19.64 -5.98 0.08
N ASP A 129 -18.83 -6.96 -0.30
CA ASP A 129 -19.08 -8.37 -0.02
C ASP A 129 -18.38 -8.85 1.26
N THR A 130 -17.26 -8.22 1.59
CA THR A 130 -16.49 -8.54 2.80
C THR A 130 -16.99 -7.74 3.99
N PRO A 131 -17.29 -8.38 5.13
CA PRO A 131 -17.68 -7.68 6.35
C PRO A 131 -16.60 -6.68 6.77
N ARG A 132 -17.00 -5.43 6.97
CA ARG A 132 -16.09 -4.38 7.42
C ARG A 132 -15.97 -4.42 8.94
N ILE A 133 -14.83 -4.89 9.43
CA ILE A 133 -14.53 -5.02 10.86
C ILE A 133 -13.65 -3.87 11.39
N HIS A 134 -13.05 -3.07 10.47
CA HIS A 134 -12.23 -1.92 10.84
C HIS A 134 -12.42 -0.74 9.85
N PRO A 135 -12.41 0.52 10.33
CA PRO A 135 -12.60 1.70 9.46
C PRO A 135 -11.59 1.84 8.33
N THR A 136 -10.35 1.41 8.55
CA THR A 136 -9.24 1.50 7.57
C THR A 136 -8.94 0.19 6.86
N GLN A 137 -9.84 -0.82 7.00
CA GLN A 137 -9.68 -2.11 6.33
C GLN A 137 -9.51 -1.95 4.83
N LYS A 138 -8.51 -2.60 4.28
CA LYS A 138 -8.30 -2.67 2.83
C LYS A 138 -9.31 -3.63 2.20
N SER A 139 -9.55 -3.47 0.90
CA SER A 139 -10.40 -4.38 0.14
C SER A 139 -9.73 -5.75 0.00
N VAL A 140 -10.43 -6.80 0.38
CA VAL A 140 -9.95 -8.18 0.22
C VAL A 140 -9.66 -8.50 -1.25
N PRO A 141 -10.57 -8.24 -2.20
CA PRO A 141 -10.31 -8.49 -3.62
C PRO A 141 -9.06 -7.78 -4.17
N LEU A 142 -8.76 -6.57 -3.67
CA LEU A 142 -7.55 -5.86 -4.07
C LEU A 142 -6.29 -6.57 -3.59
N LEU A 143 -6.27 -6.99 -2.32
CA LEU A 143 -5.12 -7.67 -1.75
C LEU A 143 -4.90 -9.05 -2.36
N GLU A 144 -5.96 -9.82 -2.57
CA GLU A 144 -5.92 -11.11 -3.28
C GLU A 144 -5.30 -10.94 -4.68
N TRP A 145 -5.80 -9.97 -5.46
CA TRP A 145 -5.27 -9.70 -6.79
C TRP A 145 -3.78 -9.30 -6.78
N LEU A 146 -3.35 -8.47 -5.83
CA LEU A 146 -1.93 -8.10 -5.69
C LEU A 146 -1.08 -9.32 -5.32
N ILE A 147 -1.57 -10.18 -4.44
CA ILE A 147 -0.87 -11.42 -4.06
C ILE A 147 -0.74 -12.32 -5.29
N GLU A 148 -1.82 -12.61 -6.00
CA GLU A 148 -1.80 -13.42 -7.21
C GLU A 148 -0.85 -12.88 -8.28
N LEU A 149 -0.80 -11.55 -8.42
CA LEU A 149 0.04 -10.88 -9.42
C LEU A 149 1.54 -11.04 -9.14
N PHE A 150 1.94 -11.01 -7.87
CA PHE A 150 3.35 -10.95 -7.48
C PHE A 150 3.88 -12.19 -6.77
N THR A 151 3.06 -13.24 -6.61
CA THR A 151 3.46 -14.50 -5.96
C THR A 151 3.04 -15.71 -6.79
N ASP A 152 3.70 -16.84 -6.56
CA ASP A 152 3.29 -18.15 -7.07
C ASP A 152 2.63 -18.96 -5.95
N ALA A 153 1.90 -20.00 -6.30
CA ALA A 153 1.36 -20.94 -5.32
C ALA A 153 2.49 -21.56 -4.47
N GLY A 154 2.34 -21.45 -3.15
CA GLY A 154 3.34 -21.94 -2.19
C GLY A 154 4.36 -20.88 -1.75
N ASP A 155 4.34 -19.68 -2.31
CA ASP A 155 5.13 -18.57 -1.79
C ASP A 155 4.61 -18.12 -0.42
N VAL A 156 5.50 -17.60 0.40
CA VAL A 156 5.17 -17.02 1.70
C VAL A 156 4.93 -15.52 1.56
N VAL A 157 3.78 -15.07 2.02
CA VAL A 157 3.43 -13.65 2.12
C VAL A 157 3.45 -13.25 3.60
N ILE A 158 4.09 -12.13 3.91
CA ILE A 158 4.19 -11.60 5.28
C ILE A 158 3.65 -10.18 5.29
N ASP A 159 2.68 -9.92 6.15
CA ASP A 159 2.20 -8.58 6.45
C ASP A 159 2.53 -8.23 7.91
N PRO A 160 3.57 -7.42 8.16
CA PRO A 160 3.95 -7.00 9.51
C PRO A 160 3.02 -5.95 10.10
N CYS A 161 2.12 -5.39 9.29
CA CYS A 161 1.16 -4.35 9.67
C CYS A 161 -0.28 -4.80 9.38
N ALA A 162 -0.58 -6.06 9.63
CA ALA A 162 -1.82 -6.73 9.23
C ALA A 162 -3.11 -6.05 9.74
N GLY A 163 -3.03 -5.24 10.80
CA GLY A 163 -4.17 -4.51 11.34
C GLY A 163 -5.34 -5.43 11.68
N SER A 164 -6.40 -5.37 10.87
CA SER A 164 -7.58 -6.23 11.01
C SER A 164 -7.39 -7.67 10.53
N GLY A 165 -6.25 -8.00 9.96
CA GLY A 165 -5.98 -9.32 9.38
C GLY A 165 -6.69 -9.56 8.04
N THR A 166 -6.85 -8.51 7.26
CA THR A 166 -7.49 -8.57 5.92
C THR A 166 -6.70 -9.42 4.96
#